data_599ae0151dc379bcbba3ebe78fbb2c46
#
_entry.id   599ae0151dc379bcbba3ebe78fbb2c46
#
_cell.length_a   1.000
_cell.length_b   1.000
_cell.length_c   1.000
_cell.angle_alpha   90.00
_cell.angle_beta   90.00
_cell.angle_gamma   90.00
#
_symmetry.space_group_name_H-M   'P 1'
#
loop_
_entity.id
_entity.type
_entity.pdbx_description
1 polymer ?
#
loop_
_entity_poly.entity_id
_entity_poly.type
_entity_poly.pdbx_seq_one_letter_code
_entity_poly.pdbx_strand_id
1 'polypeptide(L)'
;MSINNFPIIDNFLQFEKGSFYKFELLIRNTDGNNPLYQEGYSNTNKNILIKSWYIDIKEYYEKMKHEMKTLADLTGARVYMTLDRKKNIKVVQNLNHTFLDLLISFTTGTEPSIKKIYKTFASETSKKEASEHNFKTIMFDVDTKDLGIKQLIEGYIKSKSQTPYVLETKKGYHIFCYKKFSIDDWQKECRNAVELEWQELEPMYNSLALSCFENYVSVKENELGLIYHPMKENNLESK
;
A
#
# COMPACT_ATOMS: atom_id res chain seq x y z
N MET A 1 -13.63 2.00 -16.34
CA MET A 1 -13.25 0.58 -16.06
C MET A 1 -12.74 0.53 -14.62
N SER A 2 -13.19 -0.39 -13.77
CA SER A 2 -12.71 -0.53 -12.38
C SER A 2 -11.36 -1.24 -12.35
N ILE A 3 -10.50 -0.89 -11.38
CA ILE A 3 -9.28 -1.65 -11.08
C ILE A 3 -9.65 -2.72 -10.05
N ASN A 4 -9.35 -3.98 -10.34
CA ASN A 4 -9.63 -5.11 -9.46
C ASN A 4 -8.40 -6.02 -9.32
N ASN A 5 -7.65 -5.83 -8.26
CA ASN A 5 -6.45 -6.60 -7.93
C ASN A 5 -6.71 -7.74 -6.92
N PHE A 6 -7.95 -7.98 -6.51
CA PHE A 6 -8.28 -9.08 -5.60
C PHE A 6 -7.71 -10.44 -6.05
N PRO A 7 -7.76 -10.83 -7.34
CA PRO A 7 -7.20 -12.11 -7.77
C PRO A 7 -5.68 -12.23 -7.52
N ILE A 8 -4.94 -11.13 -7.59
CA ILE A 8 -3.49 -11.12 -7.28
C ILE A 8 -3.28 -11.28 -5.77
N ILE A 9 -4.10 -10.60 -4.98
CA ILE A 9 -4.03 -10.66 -3.52
C ILE A 9 -4.46 -12.03 -2.99
N ASP A 10 -5.43 -12.69 -3.60
CA ASP A 10 -5.84 -14.06 -3.24
C ASP A 10 -4.65 -15.04 -3.30
N ASN A 11 -3.74 -14.85 -4.26
CA ASN A 11 -2.53 -15.65 -4.42
C ASN A 11 -1.37 -15.21 -3.52
N PHE A 12 -1.39 -13.96 -3.06
CA PHE A 12 -0.35 -13.39 -2.21
C PHE A 12 -0.56 -13.73 -0.73
N LEU A 13 -1.81 -13.69 -0.24
CA LEU A 13 -2.13 -13.80 1.17
C LEU A 13 -1.72 -15.15 1.76
N GLN A 14 -0.96 -15.09 2.85
CA GLN A 14 -0.56 -16.24 3.66
C GLN A 14 -1.01 -16.02 5.10
N PHE A 15 -2.01 -16.79 5.53
CA PHE A 15 -2.55 -16.69 6.87
C PHE A 15 -1.78 -17.57 7.85
N GLU A 16 -1.40 -16.99 8.99
CA GLU A 16 -0.71 -17.69 10.06
C GLU A 16 -1.26 -17.23 11.42
N LYS A 17 -1.42 -18.18 12.33
CA LYS A 17 -1.94 -17.90 13.68
C LYS A 17 -1.12 -16.82 14.40
N GLY A 18 -1.81 -15.84 14.94
CA GLY A 18 -1.19 -14.71 15.67
C GLY A 18 -0.68 -13.57 14.77
N SER A 19 -1.07 -13.57 13.51
CA SER A 19 -0.77 -12.50 12.55
C SER A 19 -2.02 -12.07 11.81
N PHE A 20 -2.01 -10.87 11.23
CA PHE A 20 -3.12 -10.35 10.43
C PHE A 20 -2.64 -9.42 9.32
N TYR A 21 -3.49 -9.21 8.33
CA TYR A 21 -3.39 -8.15 7.34
C TYR A 21 -4.39 -7.04 7.66
N LYS A 22 -3.99 -5.79 7.44
CA LYS A 22 -4.87 -4.64 7.59
C LYS A 22 -5.33 -4.17 6.21
N PHE A 23 -6.64 -4.08 6.01
CA PHE A 23 -7.26 -3.47 4.85
C PHE A 23 -7.89 -2.15 5.24
N GLU A 24 -7.85 -1.16 4.37
CA GLU A 24 -8.36 0.19 4.61
C GLU A 24 -9.17 0.68 3.41
N LEU A 25 -10.33 1.24 3.69
CA LEU A 25 -11.15 1.96 2.72
C LEU A 25 -10.88 3.44 2.86
N LEU A 26 -10.23 4.02 1.85
CA LEU A 26 -9.73 5.39 1.86
C LEU A 26 -10.26 6.21 0.70
N ILE A 27 -10.64 7.47 0.97
CA ILE A 27 -10.76 8.51 -0.05
C ILE A 27 -9.47 9.31 -0.03
N ARG A 28 -8.79 9.38 -1.17
CA ARG A 28 -7.57 10.18 -1.28
C ARG A 28 -7.89 11.67 -1.46
N ASN A 29 -7.00 12.52 -0.95
CA ASN A 29 -7.08 13.98 -1.19
C ASN A 29 -7.04 14.35 -2.68
N THR A 30 -6.50 13.47 -3.53
CA THR A 30 -6.50 13.61 -4.99
C THR A 30 -7.85 13.26 -5.64
N ASP A 31 -8.80 12.72 -4.88
CA ASP A 31 -10.15 12.36 -5.34
C ASP A 31 -11.14 13.52 -5.08
N GLY A 32 -10.72 14.75 -5.39
CA GLY A 32 -11.43 16.00 -5.05
C GLY A 32 -12.88 16.13 -5.52
N ASN A 33 -13.31 15.26 -6.43
CA ASN A 33 -14.72 15.17 -6.89
C ASN A 33 -15.57 14.21 -6.06
N ASN A 34 -15.02 13.59 -5.01
CA ASN A 34 -15.79 12.70 -4.15
C ASN A 34 -16.70 13.54 -3.24
N PRO A 35 -18.04 13.29 -3.22
CA PRO A 35 -18.99 14.08 -2.41
C PRO A 35 -18.62 14.14 -0.93
N LEU A 36 -18.11 13.04 -0.35
CA LEU A 36 -17.68 13.00 1.05
C LEU A 36 -16.48 13.90 1.33
N TYR A 37 -15.70 14.25 0.29
CA TYR A 37 -14.59 15.18 0.41
C TYR A 37 -15.07 16.65 0.40
N GLN A 38 -16.21 16.93 -0.27
CA GLN A 38 -16.79 18.26 -0.40
C GLN A 38 -17.62 18.69 0.81
N GLU A 39 -18.20 17.74 1.57
CA GLU A 39 -19.08 17.99 2.72
C GLU A 39 -18.38 18.44 4.01
N GLY A 40 -17.23 19.13 3.92
CA GLY A 40 -16.57 19.77 5.07
C GLY A 40 -15.52 18.93 5.79
N TYR A 41 -15.24 17.72 5.34
CA TYR A 41 -14.07 16.95 5.79
C TYR A 41 -12.75 17.46 5.17
N SER A 42 -12.82 18.42 4.26
CA SER A 42 -11.74 18.89 3.39
C SER A 42 -10.74 19.88 4.02
N ASN A 43 -10.92 20.31 5.27
CA ASN A 43 -10.00 21.26 5.89
C ASN A 43 -8.62 20.69 6.25
N THR A 44 -8.35 19.43 5.92
CA THR A 44 -7.03 18.85 6.05
C THR A 44 -6.70 18.18 4.73
N ASN A 45 -5.60 18.53 4.08
CA ASN A 45 -5.03 17.83 2.91
C ASN A 45 -4.71 16.34 3.18
N LYS A 46 -5.56 15.64 3.93
CA LYS A 46 -5.36 14.27 4.41
C LYS A 46 -6.37 13.33 3.78
N ASN A 47 -5.94 12.10 3.56
CA ASN A 47 -6.84 11.03 3.16
C ASN A 47 -7.93 10.80 4.23
N ILE A 48 -9.16 10.50 3.81
CA ILE A 48 -10.27 10.16 4.70
C ILE A 48 -10.33 8.65 4.82
N LEU A 49 -10.11 8.14 6.03
CA LEU A 49 -10.31 6.73 6.35
C LEU A 49 -11.80 6.50 6.68
N ILE A 50 -12.48 5.68 5.87
CA ILE A 50 -13.88 5.31 6.08
C ILE A 50 -13.96 4.08 6.99
N LYS A 51 -13.20 3.03 6.69
CA LYS A 51 -13.23 1.76 7.43
C LYS A 51 -11.89 1.03 7.36
N SER A 52 -11.58 0.28 8.42
CA SER A 52 -10.47 -0.68 8.45
C SER A 52 -10.98 -2.07 8.78
N TRP A 53 -10.34 -3.09 8.20
CA TRP A 53 -10.54 -4.50 8.53
C TRP A 53 -9.19 -5.09 8.95
N TYR A 54 -9.23 -5.96 9.95
CA TYR A 54 -8.08 -6.68 10.47
C TYR A 54 -8.36 -8.17 10.27
N ILE A 55 -7.67 -8.78 9.32
CA ILE A 55 -8.02 -10.08 8.77
C ILE A 55 -6.90 -11.07 9.06
N ASP A 56 -7.20 -12.07 9.87
CA ASP A 56 -6.26 -13.06 10.41
C ASP A 56 -6.49 -14.48 9.87
N ILE A 57 -7.65 -14.75 9.25
CA ILE A 57 -7.99 -16.04 8.66
C ILE A 57 -8.62 -15.89 7.27
N LYS A 58 -8.45 -16.92 6.45
CA LYS A 58 -8.91 -16.94 5.05
C LYS A 58 -10.43 -16.81 4.94
N GLU A 59 -11.17 -17.53 5.77
CA GLU A 59 -12.64 -17.54 5.76
C GLU A 59 -13.22 -16.15 6.04
N TYR A 60 -12.59 -15.40 6.95
CA TYR A 60 -12.99 -14.03 7.23
C TYR A 60 -12.64 -13.09 6.06
N TYR A 61 -11.48 -13.29 5.43
CA TYR A 61 -11.11 -12.54 4.22
C TYR A 61 -12.13 -12.70 3.10
N GLU A 62 -12.50 -13.93 2.77
CA GLU A 62 -13.46 -14.21 1.68
C GLU A 62 -14.83 -13.55 1.98
N LYS A 63 -15.27 -13.58 3.23
CA LYS A 63 -16.50 -12.90 3.65
C LYS A 63 -16.41 -11.38 3.50
N MET A 64 -15.28 -10.77 3.93
CA MET A 64 -15.11 -9.31 3.91
C MET A 64 -14.80 -8.76 2.53
N LYS A 65 -14.25 -9.56 1.61
CA LYS A 65 -13.92 -9.17 0.24
C LYS A 65 -15.12 -8.58 -0.50
N HIS A 66 -16.29 -9.20 -0.36
CA HIS A 66 -17.53 -8.69 -0.96
C HIS A 66 -17.94 -7.33 -0.32
N GLU A 67 -17.87 -7.23 0.99
CA GLU A 67 -18.17 -5.98 1.72
C GLU A 67 -17.23 -4.85 1.31
N MET A 68 -15.92 -5.12 1.23
CA MET A 68 -14.91 -4.15 0.80
C MET A 68 -15.26 -3.57 -0.57
N LYS A 69 -15.58 -4.44 -1.53
CA LYS A 69 -15.95 -4.05 -2.88
C LYS A 69 -17.23 -3.22 -2.90
N THR A 70 -18.28 -3.71 -2.23
CA THR A 70 -19.59 -3.02 -2.17
C THR A 70 -19.46 -1.63 -1.57
N LEU A 71 -18.76 -1.49 -0.45
CA LEU A 71 -18.53 -0.19 0.19
C LEU A 71 -17.70 0.75 -0.69
N ALA A 72 -16.69 0.22 -1.40
CA ALA A 72 -15.91 1.01 -2.33
C ALA A 72 -16.78 1.53 -3.49
N ASP A 73 -17.62 0.68 -4.07
CA ASP A 73 -18.54 1.06 -5.15
C ASP A 73 -19.56 2.12 -4.70
N LEU A 74 -20.07 2.00 -3.48
CA LEU A 74 -21.04 2.94 -2.91
C LEU A 74 -20.42 4.31 -2.60
N THR A 75 -19.21 4.32 -2.04
CA THR A 75 -18.55 5.54 -1.54
C THR A 75 -17.63 6.21 -2.56
N GLY A 76 -17.27 5.50 -3.65
CA GLY A 76 -16.22 5.93 -4.56
C GLY A 76 -14.81 5.89 -3.96
N ALA A 77 -14.66 5.27 -2.79
CA ALA A 77 -13.40 5.13 -2.09
C ALA A 77 -12.56 3.97 -2.66
N ARG A 78 -11.29 3.92 -2.29
CA ARG A 78 -10.34 2.89 -2.73
C ARG A 78 -10.04 1.93 -1.59
N VAL A 79 -9.96 0.64 -1.91
CA VAL A 79 -9.50 -0.37 -0.95
C VAL A 79 -7.99 -0.52 -1.07
N TYR A 80 -7.30 -0.37 0.04
CA TYR A 80 -5.87 -0.61 0.18
C TYR A 80 -5.61 -1.73 1.19
N MET A 81 -4.45 -2.35 1.11
CA MET A 81 -3.97 -3.33 2.07
C MET A 81 -2.53 -3.01 2.48
N THR A 82 -2.20 -3.16 3.76
CA THR A 82 -0.79 -3.23 4.18
C THR A 82 -0.19 -4.51 3.61
N LEU A 83 0.84 -4.39 2.79
CA LEU A 83 1.49 -5.55 2.17
C LEU A 83 2.25 -6.40 3.20
N ASP A 84 2.71 -5.77 4.29
CA ASP A 84 3.35 -6.49 5.38
C ASP A 84 2.34 -7.10 6.33
N ARG A 85 2.54 -8.37 6.64
CA ARG A 85 1.79 -9.06 7.68
C ARG A 85 2.19 -8.54 9.07
N LYS A 86 1.22 -8.26 9.93
CA LYS A 86 1.40 -7.71 11.28
C LYS A 86 1.28 -8.82 12.33
N LYS A 87 2.12 -8.79 13.38
CA LYS A 87 2.04 -9.72 14.52
C LYS A 87 1.19 -9.15 15.65
N ASN A 88 0.19 -9.92 16.09
CA ASN A 88 -0.71 -9.54 17.19
C ASN A 88 0.08 -9.16 18.45
N ILE A 89 1.07 -9.98 18.82
CA ILE A 89 1.84 -9.74 20.06
C ILE A 89 2.59 -8.41 20.02
N LYS A 90 3.15 -8.03 18.87
CA LYS A 90 3.87 -6.75 18.74
C LYS A 90 2.92 -5.56 18.83
N VAL A 91 1.72 -5.68 18.23
CA VAL A 91 0.68 -4.64 18.35
C VAL A 91 0.24 -4.49 19.80
N VAL A 92 0.00 -5.61 20.51
CA VAL A 92 -0.38 -5.58 21.93
C VAL A 92 0.71 -4.98 22.80
N GLN A 93 1.97 -5.31 22.57
CA GLN A 93 3.11 -4.70 23.31
C GLN A 93 3.15 -3.19 23.10
N ASN A 94 3.03 -2.73 21.86
CA ASN A 94 3.02 -1.30 21.55
C ASN A 94 1.81 -0.58 22.19
N LEU A 95 0.62 -1.21 22.14
CA LEU A 95 -0.59 -0.69 22.77
C LEU A 95 -0.43 -0.55 24.30
N ASN A 96 0.20 -1.53 24.96
CA ASN A 96 0.42 -1.48 26.40
C ASN A 96 1.25 -0.26 26.78
N HIS A 97 2.33 0.05 26.07
CA HIS A 97 3.11 1.25 26.31
C HIS A 97 2.28 2.52 26.16
N THR A 98 1.52 2.63 25.06
CA THR A 98 0.72 3.82 24.81
C THR A 98 -0.47 3.95 25.77
N PHE A 99 -1.06 2.84 26.25
CA PHE A 99 -2.10 2.88 27.28
C PHE A 99 -1.54 3.28 28.64
N LEU A 100 -0.33 2.86 29.01
CA LEU A 100 0.34 3.34 30.22
C LEU A 100 0.56 4.87 30.17
N ASP A 101 1.01 5.40 29.04
CA ASP A 101 1.15 6.85 28.85
C ASP A 101 -0.20 7.60 28.97
N LEU A 102 -1.26 7.00 28.45
CA LEU A 102 -2.62 7.54 28.60
C LEU A 102 -3.08 7.51 30.06
N LEU A 103 -2.83 6.43 30.80
CA LEU A 103 -3.15 6.33 32.23
C LEU A 103 -2.38 7.35 33.07
N ILE A 104 -1.09 7.56 32.78
CA ILE A 104 -0.27 8.59 33.42
C ILE A 104 -0.87 9.98 33.14
N SER A 105 -1.32 10.24 31.90
CA SER A 105 -1.95 11.52 31.58
C SER A 105 -3.26 11.75 32.35
N PHE A 106 -4.02 10.70 32.68
CA PHE A 106 -5.18 10.78 33.58
C PHE A 106 -4.81 11.23 34.99
N THR A 107 -3.74 10.70 35.55
CA THR A 107 -3.28 11.07 36.91
C THR A 107 -2.79 12.51 36.97
N THR A 108 -2.41 13.10 35.84
CA THR A 108 -1.99 14.52 35.72
C THR A 108 -3.14 15.46 35.33
N GLY A 109 -4.39 14.98 35.35
CA GLY A 109 -5.59 15.82 35.14
C GLY A 109 -5.97 16.05 33.66
N THR A 110 -5.38 15.31 32.73
CA THR A 110 -5.73 15.41 31.30
C THR A 110 -6.64 14.24 30.90
N GLU A 111 -7.91 14.48 30.64
CA GLU A 111 -8.83 13.44 30.15
C GLU A 111 -8.56 13.09 28.68
N PRO A 112 -8.15 11.84 28.34
CA PRO A 112 -8.04 11.43 26.96
C PRO A 112 -9.43 11.20 26.35
N SER A 113 -9.66 11.78 25.18
CA SER A 113 -10.87 11.55 24.42
C SER A 113 -10.92 10.13 23.84
N ILE A 114 -12.12 9.53 23.72
CA ILE A 114 -12.36 8.24 23.04
C ILE A 114 -11.75 8.26 21.64
N LYS A 115 -11.84 9.39 20.93
CA LYS A 115 -11.20 9.60 19.60
C LYS A 115 -9.68 9.37 19.64
N LYS A 116 -9.00 9.73 20.73
CA LYS A 116 -7.57 9.51 20.91
C LYS A 116 -7.26 8.01 21.05
N ILE A 117 -8.09 7.27 21.77
CA ILE A 117 -7.97 5.81 21.95
C ILE A 117 -8.07 5.08 20.60
N TYR A 118 -9.10 5.38 19.80
CA TYR A 118 -9.25 4.80 18.46
C TYR A 118 -8.09 5.13 17.53
N LYS A 119 -7.62 6.38 17.54
CA LYS A 119 -6.46 6.80 16.74
C LYS A 119 -5.19 6.07 17.16
N THR A 120 -5.02 5.84 18.46
CA THR A 120 -3.89 5.08 19.01
C THR A 120 -3.89 3.66 18.45
N PHE A 121 -5.01 2.93 18.54
CA PHE A 121 -5.11 1.58 17.99
C PHE A 121 -4.78 1.54 16.49
N ALA A 122 -5.38 2.41 15.69
CA ALA A 122 -5.12 2.51 14.27
C ALA A 122 -3.65 2.82 13.94
N SER A 123 -3.01 3.68 14.75
CA SER A 123 -1.60 4.01 14.63
C SER A 123 -0.71 2.81 14.95
N GLU A 124 -0.94 2.12 16.09
CA GLU A 124 -0.11 0.98 16.50
C GLU A 124 -0.18 -0.19 15.52
N THR A 125 -1.36 -0.45 14.93
CA THR A 125 -1.51 -1.47 13.90
C THR A 125 -0.83 -1.12 12.58
N SER A 126 -0.49 0.14 12.35
CA SER A 126 0.18 0.61 11.12
C SER A 126 1.69 0.73 11.26
N LYS A 127 2.24 0.63 12.48
CA LYS A 127 3.68 0.77 12.73
C LYS A 127 4.50 -0.32 12.03
N LYS A 128 5.69 0.07 11.55
CA LYS A 128 6.64 -0.86 10.90
C LYS A 128 7.14 -1.94 11.86
N GLU A 129 7.30 -1.60 13.13
CA GLU A 129 7.75 -2.50 14.19
C GLU A 129 6.76 -3.64 14.46
N ALA A 130 5.47 -3.42 14.15
CA ALA A 130 4.45 -4.45 14.25
C ALA A 130 4.52 -5.48 13.12
N SER A 131 5.28 -5.21 12.05
CA SER A 131 5.42 -6.14 10.92
C SER A 131 6.25 -7.36 11.29
N GLU A 132 5.92 -8.48 10.66
CA GLU A 132 6.67 -9.71 10.79
C GLU A 132 7.97 -9.65 9.98
N HIS A 133 9.12 -9.94 10.60
CA HIS A 133 10.41 -9.80 9.93
C HIS A 133 10.55 -10.63 8.65
N ASN A 134 10.01 -11.84 8.66
CA ASN A 134 10.11 -12.78 7.53
C ASN A 134 9.11 -12.49 6.40
N PHE A 135 8.16 -11.57 6.62
CA PHE A 135 7.09 -11.21 5.68
C PHE A 135 7.05 -9.70 5.40
N LYS A 136 8.19 -9.07 5.44
CA LYS A 136 8.32 -7.70 4.93
C LYS A 136 8.35 -7.72 3.41
N THR A 137 7.76 -6.71 2.82
CA THR A 137 7.69 -6.55 1.37
C THR A 137 8.52 -5.36 0.92
N ILE A 138 9.02 -5.46 -0.30
CA ILE A 138 9.51 -4.32 -1.08
C ILE A 138 8.48 -4.05 -2.17
N MET A 139 8.08 -2.79 -2.33
CA MET A 139 7.19 -2.34 -3.39
C MET A 139 7.89 -1.34 -4.30
N PHE A 140 7.76 -1.56 -5.59
CA PHE A 140 8.13 -0.63 -6.66
C PHE A 140 6.86 0.07 -7.11
N ASP A 141 6.78 1.37 -6.83
CA ASP A 141 5.67 2.22 -7.25
C ASP A 141 6.05 2.80 -8.62
N VAL A 142 5.36 2.33 -9.66
CA VAL A 142 5.65 2.64 -11.06
C VAL A 142 4.55 3.56 -11.58
N ASP A 143 4.87 4.83 -11.78
CA ASP A 143 3.95 5.87 -12.25
C ASP A 143 3.86 5.95 -13.79
N THR A 144 4.01 4.81 -14.47
CA THR A 144 3.85 4.70 -15.94
C THR A 144 3.21 3.38 -16.33
N LYS A 145 2.50 3.36 -17.47
CA LYS A 145 1.97 2.14 -18.09
C LYS A 145 2.95 1.48 -19.06
N ASP A 146 4.21 1.92 -19.07
CA ASP A 146 5.26 1.34 -19.89
C ASP A 146 5.49 -0.14 -19.51
N LEU A 147 5.30 -1.02 -20.50
CA LEU A 147 5.46 -2.46 -20.32
C LEU A 147 6.91 -2.88 -20.19
N GLY A 148 7.85 -2.13 -20.80
CA GLY A 148 9.28 -2.40 -20.72
C GLY A 148 9.79 -2.21 -19.29
N ILE A 149 9.43 -1.09 -18.65
CA ILE A 149 9.77 -0.81 -17.24
C ILE A 149 9.17 -1.88 -16.33
N LYS A 150 7.89 -2.24 -16.54
CA LYS A 150 7.23 -3.31 -15.79
C LYS A 150 8.00 -4.63 -15.89
N GLN A 151 8.33 -5.06 -17.11
CA GLN A 151 9.03 -6.33 -17.37
C GLN A 151 10.44 -6.34 -16.79
N LEU A 152 11.15 -5.22 -16.84
CA LEU A 152 12.47 -5.06 -16.24
C LEU A 152 12.43 -5.31 -14.73
N ILE A 153 11.49 -4.70 -14.02
CA ILE A 153 11.32 -4.88 -12.56
C ILE A 153 10.92 -6.32 -12.23
N GLU A 154 9.98 -6.92 -12.99
CA GLU A 154 9.60 -8.32 -12.80
C GLU A 154 10.79 -9.26 -13.04
N GLY A 155 11.60 -9.01 -14.09
CA GLY A 155 12.80 -9.77 -14.41
C GLY A 155 13.83 -9.68 -13.28
N TYR A 156 14.06 -8.49 -12.75
CA TYR A 156 14.95 -8.28 -11.61
C TYR A 156 14.48 -9.06 -10.36
N ILE A 157 13.21 -8.96 -9.98
CA ILE A 157 12.67 -9.70 -8.84
C ILE A 157 12.84 -11.21 -9.04
N LYS A 158 12.60 -11.73 -10.24
CA LYS A 158 12.80 -13.14 -10.59
C LYS A 158 14.27 -13.56 -10.52
N SER A 159 15.21 -12.70 -10.93
CA SER A 159 16.66 -12.97 -10.82
C SER A 159 17.12 -13.14 -9.37
N LYS A 160 16.39 -12.53 -8.40
CA LYS A 160 16.60 -12.72 -6.96
C LYS A 160 15.84 -13.92 -6.38
N SER A 161 15.34 -14.83 -7.23
CA SER A 161 14.54 -16.00 -6.83
C SER A 161 13.29 -15.65 -6.02
N GLN A 162 12.68 -14.49 -6.34
CA GLN A 162 11.44 -14.02 -5.73
C GLN A 162 10.29 -14.02 -6.75
N THR A 163 9.06 -14.12 -6.25
CA THR A 163 7.86 -14.02 -7.07
C THR A 163 7.38 -12.57 -7.09
N PRO A 164 7.32 -11.90 -8.26
CA PRO A 164 6.72 -10.58 -8.37
C PRO A 164 5.20 -10.69 -8.32
N TYR A 165 4.56 -9.78 -7.57
CA TYR A 165 3.13 -9.56 -7.57
C TYR A 165 2.86 -8.16 -8.15
N VAL A 166 2.00 -8.08 -9.15
CA VAL A 166 1.75 -6.84 -9.88
C VAL A 166 0.32 -6.39 -9.67
N LEU A 167 0.15 -5.28 -8.97
CA LEU A 167 -1.13 -4.60 -8.81
C LEU A 167 -1.26 -3.48 -9.84
N GLU A 168 -2.36 -3.44 -10.53
CA GLU A 168 -2.65 -2.34 -11.44
C GLU A 168 -3.08 -1.09 -10.67
N THR A 169 -2.62 0.09 -11.12
CA THR A 169 -3.05 1.39 -10.61
C THR A 169 -3.59 2.25 -11.76
N LYS A 170 -4.18 3.40 -11.45
CA LYS A 170 -4.68 4.31 -12.48
C LYS A 170 -3.57 4.78 -13.42
N LYS A 171 -2.39 5.11 -12.87
CA LYS A 171 -1.26 5.67 -13.63
C LYS A 171 -0.23 4.65 -14.08
N GLY A 172 -0.15 3.50 -13.40
CA GLY A 172 0.92 2.53 -13.63
C GLY A 172 0.71 1.23 -12.85
N TYR A 173 1.70 0.84 -12.06
CA TYR A 173 1.71 -0.44 -11.34
C TYR A 173 2.33 -0.29 -9.95
N HIS A 174 1.84 -1.07 -8.97
CA HIS A 174 2.59 -1.41 -7.77
C HIS A 174 3.13 -2.83 -7.95
N ILE A 175 4.44 -2.98 -8.09
CA ILE A 175 5.08 -4.29 -8.22
C ILE A 175 5.77 -4.59 -6.90
N PHE A 176 5.49 -5.71 -6.28
CA PHE A 176 6.05 -6.03 -4.97
C PHE A 176 6.41 -7.51 -4.85
N CYS A 177 7.29 -7.79 -3.89
CA CYS A 177 7.69 -9.14 -3.51
C CYS A 177 8.04 -9.18 -2.02
N TYR A 178 8.23 -10.38 -1.48
CA TYR A 178 8.79 -10.53 -0.13
C TYR A 178 10.24 -10.05 -0.08
N LYS A 179 10.59 -9.32 0.99
CA LYS A 179 11.93 -8.75 1.15
C LYS A 179 12.94 -9.82 1.48
N LYS A 180 13.78 -10.18 0.50
CA LYS A 180 14.98 -11.01 0.69
C LYS A 180 16.26 -10.33 0.21
N PHE A 181 16.18 -9.05 -0.19
CA PHE A 181 17.31 -8.22 -0.62
C PHE A 181 17.11 -6.78 -0.13
N SER A 182 18.17 -5.97 -0.12
CA SER A 182 18.09 -4.58 0.31
C SER A 182 17.62 -3.64 -0.80
N ILE A 183 17.06 -2.48 -0.42
CA ILE A 183 16.72 -1.42 -1.38
C ILE A 183 17.98 -0.85 -2.03
N ASP A 184 19.06 -0.75 -1.26
CA ASP A 184 20.35 -0.22 -1.75
C ASP A 184 20.93 -1.13 -2.84
N ASP A 185 20.84 -2.46 -2.66
CA ASP A 185 21.24 -3.42 -3.70
C ASP A 185 20.42 -3.26 -4.96
N TRP A 186 19.10 -3.07 -4.84
CA TRP A 186 18.24 -2.78 -5.97
C TRP A 186 18.68 -1.53 -6.73
N GLN A 187 18.84 -0.40 -6.03
CA GLN A 187 19.21 0.86 -6.66
C GLN A 187 20.55 0.76 -7.41
N LYS A 188 21.51 0.07 -6.81
CA LYS A 188 22.82 -0.16 -7.42
C LYS A 188 22.74 -1.08 -8.64
N GLU A 189 22.02 -2.21 -8.52
CA GLU A 189 21.94 -3.19 -9.61
C GLU A 189 21.04 -2.73 -10.75
N CYS A 190 19.98 -1.96 -10.48
CA CYS A 190 19.18 -1.38 -11.56
C CYS A 190 19.96 -0.36 -12.38
N ARG A 191 20.77 0.47 -11.72
CA ARG A 191 21.69 1.34 -12.46
C ARG A 191 22.64 0.52 -13.32
N ASN A 192 23.24 -0.51 -12.76
CA ASN A 192 24.16 -1.39 -13.49
C ASN A 192 23.46 -2.17 -14.62
N ALA A 193 22.24 -2.69 -14.40
CA ALA A 193 21.49 -3.43 -15.41
C ALA A 193 21.07 -2.51 -16.58
N VAL A 194 20.59 -1.31 -16.27
CA VAL A 194 20.26 -0.32 -17.29
C VAL A 194 21.52 0.08 -18.06
N GLU A 195 22.64 0.30 -17.37
CA GLU A 195 23.93 0.59 -18.03
C GLU A 195 24.41 -0.57 -18.92
N LEU A 196 24.23 -1.84 -18.51
CA LEU A 196 24.67 -3.01 -19.26
C LEU A 196 23.78 -3.33 -20.47
N GLU A 197 22.47 -3.27 -20.35
CA GLU A 197 21.56 -3.51 -21.49
C GLU A 197 21.60 -2.39 -22.54
N TRP A 198 21.98 -1.19 -22.14
CA TRP A 198 22.01 -0.01 -23.01
C TRP A 198 23.42 0.40 -23.46
N GLN A 199 24.48 -0.24 -22.95
CA GLN A 199 25.83 -0.04 -23.46
C GLN A 199 26.00 -0.46 -24.93
N GLU A 200 25.09 -1.30 -25.44
CA GLU A 200 25.02 -1.64 -26.87
C GLU A 200 24.24 -0.60 -27.72
N LEU A 201 23.48 0.30 -27.05
CA LEU A 201 22.75 1.38 -27.69
C LEU A 201 23.45 2.72 -27.38
N GLU A 202 23.57 3.60 -28.34
CA GLU A 202 24.32 4.86 -28.28
C GLU A 202 24.24 5.64 -26.97
N PRO A 203 25.33 6.29 -26.47
CA PRO A 203 25.43 6.96 -25.16
C PRO A 203 24.33 7.98 -24.85
N MET A 204 23.69 8.54 -25.88
CA MET A 204 22.61 9.52 -25.77
C MET A 204 21.30 8.90 -25.25
N TYR A 205 21.05 7.62 -25.52
CA TYR A 205 19.89 6.89 -25.04
C TYR A 205 20.04 6.48 -23.56
N ASN A 206 21.27 6.20 -23.12
CA ASN A 206 21.57 5.78 -21.75
C ASN A 206 21.15 6.83 -20.70
N SER A 207 21.48 8.11 -20.94
CA SER A 207 21.10 9.18 -20.01
C SER A 207 19.60 9.46 -20.00
N LEU A 208 18.93 9.29 -21.15
CA LEU A 208 17.47 9.48 -21.25
C LEU A 208 16.71 8.34 -20.57
N ALA A 209 17.15 7.11 -20.72
CA ALA A 209 16.52 5.94 -20.11
C ALA A 209 16.68 5.92 -18.58
N LEU A 210 17.88 6.27 -18.08
CA LEU A 210 18.11 6.42 -16.63
C LEU A 210 17.23 7.52 -16.04
N SER A 211 17.16 8.69 -16.69
CA SER A 211 16.32 9.78 -16.22
C SER A 211 14.83 9.44 -16.28
N CYS A 212 14.38 8.71 -17.31
CA CYS A 212 13.02 8.21 -17.39
C CYS A 212 12.71 7.21 -16.27
N PHE A 213 13.63 6.29 -15.98
CA PHE A 213 13.44 5.30 -14.92
C PHE A 213 13.37 5.95 -13.55
N GLU A 214 14.30 6.84 -13.21
CA GLU A 214 14.33 7.57 -11.93
C GLU A 214 13.10 8.46 -11.74
N ASN A 215 12.51 8.99 -12.82
CA ASN A 215 11.30 9.81 -12.76
C ASN A 215 10.02 9.02 -12.55
N TYR A 216 9.97 7.73 -12.91
CA TYR A 216 8.73 6.94 -12.89
C TYR A 216 8.71 5.80 -11.86
N VAL A 217 9.84 5.46 -11.26
CA VAL A 217 9.93 4.34 -10.31
C VAL A 217 10.45 4.81 -8.96
N SER A 218 9.66 4.60 -7.93
CA SER A 218 10.09 4.76 -6.53
C SER A 218 10.02 3.44 -5.78
N VAL A 219 11.02 3.17 -4.94
CA VAL A 219 11.07 1.95 -4.11
C VAL A 219 10.67 2.28 -2.69
N LYS A 220 9.75 1.51 -2.15
CA LYS A 220 9.16 1.74 -0.84
C LYS A 220 9.11 0.45 -0.02
N GLU A 221 9.25 0.59 1.30
CA GLU A 221 9.06 -0.49 2.26
C GLU A 221 7.80 -0.26 3.08
N ASN A 222 7.06 -1.33 3.38
CA ASN A 222 5.87 -1.34 4.24
C ASN A 222 4.75 -0.40 3.77
N GLU A 223 4.51 -0.37 2.47
CA GLU A 223 3.51 0.50 1.85
C GLU A 223 2.14 -0.18 1.70
N LEU A 224 1.16 0.65 1.32
CA LEU A 224 -0.20 0.21 1.01
C LEU A 224 -0.32 -0.18 -0.46
N GLY A 225 -0.67 -1.42 -0.74
CA GLY A 225 -1.04 -1.87 -2.08
C GLY A 225 -2.49 -1.49 -2.41
N LEU A 226 -2.74 -0.95 -3.59
CA LEU A 226 -4.10 -0.69 -4.10
C LEU A 226 -4.77 -2.00 -4.50
N ILE A 227 -5.85 -2.38 -3.85
CA ILE A 227 -6.58 -3.61 -4.09
C ILE A 227 -7.78 -3.40 -5.02
N TYR A 228 -8.52 -2.34 -4.80
CA TYR A 228 -9.71 -2.05 -5.59
C TYR A 228 -9.96 -0.55 -5.71
N HIS A 229 -10.34 -0.12 -6.92
CA HIS A 229 -10.76 1.25 -7.19
C HIS A 229 -11.97 1.24 -8.12
N PRO A 230 -13.14 1.67 -7.65
CA PRO A 230 -14.30 1.87 -8.50
C PRO A 230 -14.09 3.15 -9.33
N MET A 231 -13.47 3.04 -10.50
CA MET A 231 -13.38 4.18 -11.41
C MET A 231 -14.77 4.44 -11.98
N LYS A 232 -15.50 5.40 -11.39
CA LYS A 232 -16.68 5.96 -12.05
C LYS A 232 -16.18 6.74 -13.27
N GLU A 233 -16.64 6.39 -14.44
CA GLU A 233 -16.52 7.26 -15.60
C GLU A 233 -17.15 8.59 -15.22
N ASN A 234 -16.36 9.68 -15.28
CA ASN A 234 -16.95 11.00 -15.23
C ASN A 234 -17.84 11.10 -16.45
N ASN A 235 -19.14 10.98 -16.26
CA ASN A 235 -20.10 11.48 -17.23
C ASN A 235 -19.89 12.99 -17.31
N LEU A 236 -18.94 13.39 -18.14
CA LEU A 236 -18.87 14.72 -18.71
C LEU A 236 -20.01 14.84 -19.72
N GLU A 237 -21.25 14.79 -19.25
CA GLU A 237 -22.33 15.46 -19.93
C GLU A 237 -22.22 16.94 -19.53
N SER A 238 -21.44 17.64 -20.33
CA SER A 238 -21.55 19.09 -20.48
C SER A 238 -23.01 19.44 -20.81
N LYS A 239 -23.67 20.10 -19.88
CA LYS A 239 -24.74 21.01 -20.19
C LYS A 239 -24.24 22.43 -20.17
#